data_25cae8ae3a3b72658d624830638b82a4
#
_entry.id   25cae8ae3a3b72658d624830638b82a4
#
_cell.length_a   1.000
_cell.length_b   1.000
_cell.length_c   1.000
_cell.angle_alpha   90.00
_cell.angle_beta   90.00
_cell.angle_gamma   90.00
#
_symmetry.space_group_name_H-M   'P 1'
#
loop_
_entity.id
_entity.type
_entity.pdbx_description
1 polymer ?
#
loop_
_entity_poly.entity_id
_entity_poly.type
_entity_poly.pdbx_seq_one_letter_code
_entity_poly.pdbx_strand_id
1 'polypeptide(L)'
;MRVVLALAALACAAACQPAATPTAEPAKPVSNIPAQPEGLSPSIPEILAASTAGEWRVIDPENTLYMEFPEGRVIIELAPDFAPNHVANVKALAREGYFKSGAVTRVQDNYVAQWAQAADPERLPKVGQKTLKAEFTRPRDTNIGFDVLPDPDTYAPEVGFSNSFPAARDASSMWLTHCYGTVGVGRDNEPDSGGGTELYAIIGQSPRGLDRNITVLGRVVQGIELLSSLPRGTAELGFYEKPEQYHRYTDIRVAADVPAAERTDLQTLRTDSESFAKLVNTRRWRKDAFYHVPQGRIGLCNINVPVRAAQ
;
A
#
# COMPACT_ATOMS: atom_id res chain seq x y z
N MET A 1 -87.08 23.44 -36.39
CA MET A 1 -86.98 22.33 -35.39
C MET A 1 -85.65 21.71 -35.54
N ARG A 2 -84.70 21.98 -34.63
CA ARG A 2 -83.36 21.41 -34.62
C ARG A 2 -83.26 20.47 -33.40
N VAL A 3 -83.07 19.20 -33.66
CA VAL A 3 -82.89 18.18 -32.65
C VAL A 3 -81.40 18.14 -32.32
N VAL A 4 -81.00 18.35 -31.06
CA VAL A 4 -79.65 18.24 -30.54
C VAL A 4 -79.54 16.85 -29.88
N LEU A 5 -78.73 16.00 -30.47
CA LEU A 5 -78.31 14.73 -29.82
C LEU A 5 -77.12 14.97 -28.90
N ALA A 6 -77.29 14.67 -27.62
CA ALA A 6 -76.19 14.66 -26.65
C ALA A 6 -75.58 13.28 -26.62
N LEU A 7 -74.29 13.18 -26.95
CA LEU A 7 -73.47 11.97 -26.74
C LEU A 7 -72.88 12.06 -25.33
N ALA A 8 -73.19 11.07 -24.50
CA ALA A 8 -72.52 10.81 -23.21
C ALA A 8 -71.28 9.99 -23.43
N ALA A 9 -70.07 10.57 -23.16
CA ALA A 9 -68.80 9.83 -23.16
C ALA A 9 -68.56 9.27 -21.78
N LEU A 10 -68.53 7.93 -21.68
CA LEU A 10 -68.12 7.20 -20.48
C LEU A 10 -66.59 7.15 -20.45
N ALA A 11 -65.93 7.87 -19.52
CA ALA A 11 -64.51 7.77 -19.30
C ALA A 11 -64.22 6.67 -18.28
N CYS A 12 -63.66 5.53 -18.74
CA CYS A 12 -63.07 4.51 -17.87
C CYS A 12 -61.70 5.01 -17.38
N ALA A 13 -61.65 5.44 -16.13
CA ALA A 13 -60.39 5.72 -15.45
C ALA A 13 -59.80 4.38 -14.96
N ALA A 14 -58.86 3.78 -15.72
CA ALA A 14 -58.03 2.69 -15.24
C ALA A 14 -56.99 3.24 -14.25
N ALA A 15 -57.20 2.97 -12.98
CA ALA A 15 -56.21 3.28 -11.93
C ALA A 15 -55.04 2.31 -12.07
N CYS A 16 -53.90 2.76 -12.64
CA CYS A 16 -52.60 2.06 -12.52
C CYS A 16 -52.14 2.16 -11.07
N GLN A 17 -52.30 1.11 -10.30
CA GLN A 17 -51.57 0.96 -9.04
C GLN A 17 -50.10 0.69 -9.35
N PRO A 18 -49.13 1.46 -8.78
CA PRO A 18 -47.73 1.09 -8.92
C PRO A 18 -47.48 -0.23 -8.16
N ALA A 19 -46.87 -1.19 -8.87
CA ALA A 19 -46.45 -2.43 -8.28
C ALA A 19 -45.47 -2.11 -7.11
N ALA A 20 -45.76 -2.64 -5.92
CA ALA A 20 -44.88 -2.53 -4.78
C ALA A 20 -43.54 -3.18 -5.11
N THR A 21 -42.47 -2.38 -5.15
CA THR A 21 -41.11 -2.87 -5.29
C THR A 21 -40.84 -3.75 -4.07
N PRO A 22 -40.40 -5.01 -4.23
CA PRO A 22 -40.03 -5.82 -3.09
C PRO A 22 -38.87 -5.15 -2.37
N THR A 23 -39.10 -4.75 -1.13
CA THR A 23 -38.05 -4.27 -0.23
C THR A 23 -37.12 -5.43 0.02
N ALA A 24 -35.94 -5.42 -0.63
CA ALA A 24 -34.90 -6.40 -0.33
C ALA A 24 -34.52 -6.24 1.14
N GLU A 25 -34.75 -7.30 1.91
CA GLU A 25 -34.28 -7.38 3.30
C GLU A 25 -32.77 -7.13 3.27
N PRO A 26 -32.22 -6.20 4.10
CA PRO A 26 -30.79 -5.95 4.12
C PRO A 26 -30.09 -7.27 4.47
N ALA A 27 -29.24 -7.75 3.58
CA ALA A 27 -28.45 -8.96 3.79
C ALA A 27 -27.70 -8.80 5.12
N LYS A 28 -27.94 -9.70 6.08
CA LYS A 28 -27.20 -9.73 7.33
C LYS A 28 -25.71 -9.84 6.98
N PRO A 29 -24.86 -8.96 7.47
CA PRO A 29 -23.43 -9.07 7.21
C PRO A 29 -22.95 -10.40 7.80
N VAL A 30 -22.54 -11.32 6.93
CA VAL A 30 -21.88 -12.56 7.34
C VAL A 30 -20.49 -12.13 7.79
N SER A 31 -20.33 -11.93 9.09
CA SER A 31 -19.03 -11.65 9.67
C SER A 31 -18.22 -12.94 9.70
N ASN A 32 -17.27 -13.09 8.79
CA ASN A 32 -16.26 -14.15 8.81
C ASN A 32 -15.14 -13.86 9.82
N ILE A 33 -15.31 -12.86 10.67
CA ILE A 33 -14.33 -12.50 11.70
C ILE A 33 -14.24 -13.66 12.69
N PRO A 34 -13.05 -14.22 12.93
CA PRO A 34 -12.85 -15.28 13.89
C PRO A 34 -13.38 -14.89 15.28
N ALA A 35 -13.97 -15.85 16.00
CA ALA A 35 -14.46 -15.64 17.35
C ALA A 35 -13.31 -15.18 18.28
N GLN A 36 -13.68 -14.47 19.35
CA GLN A 36 -12.72 -14.10 20.38
C GLN A 36 -12.14 -15.36 21.03
N PRO A 37 -10.80 -15.50 21.12
CA PRO A 37 -10.16 -16.60 21.85
C PRO A 37 -10.53 -16.55 23.35
N GLU A 38 -10.62 -17.69 23.97
CA GLU A 38 -10.73 -17.76 25.43
C GLU A 38 -9.36 -17.46 26.09
N GLY A 39 -9.38 -16.67 27.16
CA GLY A 39 -8.17 -16.31 27.90
C GLY A 39 -7.42 -15.09 27.39
N LEU A 40 -6.19 -14.90 27.89
CA LEU A 40 -5.30 -13.84 27.44
C LEU A 40 -4.65 -14.22 26.13
N SER A 41 -4.62 -13.29 25.17
CA SER A 41 -3.89 -13.49 23.91
C SER A 41 -2.38 -13.45 24.16
N PRO A 42 -1.58 -14.31 23.51
CA PRO A 42 -0.12 -14.23 23.57
C PRO A 42 0.34 -12.86 23.04
N SER A 43 1.43 -12.36 23.58
CA SER A 43 2.03 -11.12 23.07
C SER A 43 2.66 -11.33 21.70
N ILE A 44 2.82 -10.25 20.92
CA ILE A 44 3.48 -10.33 19.61
C ILE A 44 4.91 -10.89 19.73
N PRO A 45 5.77 -10.47 20.70
CA PRO A 45 7.08 -11.07 20.87
C PRO A 45 7.05 -12.59 21.12
N GLU A 46 6.09 -13.08 21.91
CA GLU A 46 5.93 -14.53 22.15
C GLU A 46 5.55 -15.28 20.87
N ILE A 47 4.63 -14.73 20.05
CA ILE A 47 4.25 -15.31 18.77
C ILE A 47 5.45 -15.39 17.84
N LEU A 48 6.23 -14.30 17.73
CA LEU A 48 7.39 -14.23 16.85
C LEU A 48 8.53 -15.17 17.33
N ALA A 49 8.73 -15.28 18.64
CA ALA A 49 9.71 -16.19 19.21
C ALA A 49 9.34 -17.68 18.98
N ALA A 50 8.05 -17.99 18.94
CA ALA A 50 7.55 -19.34 18.68
C ALA A 50 7.45 -19.68 17.17
N SER A 51 7.62 -18.69 16.28
CA SER A 51 7.52 -18.91 14.83
C SER A 51 8.66 -19.77 14.30
N THR A 52 8.34 -20.66 13.36
CA THR A 52 9.31 -21.53 12.72
C THR A 52 10.06 -20.84 11.58
N ALA A 53 11.24 -21.35 11.20
CA ALA A 53 12.01 -20.80 10.08
C ALA A 53 11.22 -20.81 8.75
N GLY A 54 10.38 -21.84 8.51
CA GLY A 54 9.56 -21.96 7.30
C GLY A 54 8.45 -20.91 7.17
N GLU A 55 8.11 -20.22 8.26
CA GLU A 55 7.14 -19.12 8.24
C GLU A 55 7.76 -17.78 7.81
N TRP A 56 9.06 -17.73 7.58
CA TRP A 56 9.76 -16.54 7.15
C TRP A 56 10.25 -16.68 5.72
N ARG A 57 9.99 -15.64 4.92
CA ARG A 57 10.45 -15.54 3.54
C ARG A 57 11.68 -14.63 3.49
N VAL A 58 12.74 -15.08 2.84
CA VAL A 58 13.89 -14.23 2.53
C VAL A 58 13.44 -13.11 1.58
N ILE A 59 13.86 -11.89 1.86
CA ILE A 59 13.64 -10.76 0.95
C ILE A 59 14.68 -10.84 -0.17
N ASP A 60 14.22 -10.88 -1.42
CA ASP A 60 15.07 -11.06 -2.59
C ASP A 60 15.95 -9.81 -2.83
N PRO A 61 17.28 -9.93 -2.79
CA PRO A 61 18.19 -8.81 -3.04
C PRO A 61 18.02 -8.19 -4.43
N GLU A 62 17.60 -8.96 -5.43
CA GLU A 62 17.33 -8.43 -6.78
C GLU A 62 16.10 -7.51 -6.79
N ASN A 63 15.17 -7.71 -5.90
CA ASN A 63 13.98 -6.89 -5.74
C ASN A 63 14.03 -6.03 -4.46
N THR A 64 15.23 -5.57 -4.10
CA THR A 64 15.45 -4.72 -2.93
C THR A 64 16.30 -3.51 -3.31
N LEU A 65 15.90 -2.33 -2.84
CA LEU A 65 16.70 -1.10 -2.97
C LEU A 65 17.27 -0.70 -1.60
N TYR A 66 18.51 -0.26 -1.61
CA TYR A 66 19.18 0.41 -0.50
C TYR A 66 19.30 1.89 -0.81
N MET A 67 18.65 2.73 -0.02
CA MET A 67 18.80 4.17 -0.04
C MET A 67 19.74 4.57 1.10
N GLU A 68 20.90 5.09 0.75
CA GLU A 68 22.01 5.29 1.68
C GLU A 68 22.06 6.74 2.16
N PHE A 69 21.83 6.95 3.45
CA PHE A 69 22.03 8.22 4.14
C PHE A 69 23.30 8.18 4.99
N PRO A 70 23.89 9.35 5.33
CA PRO A 70 24.99 9.40 6.32
C PRO A 70 24.59 8.78 7.66
N GLU A 71 23.31 8.88 8.04
CA GLU A 71 22.75 8.42 9.31
C GLU A 71 22.37 6.93 9.29
N GLY A 72 22.30 6.31 8.12
CA GLY A 72 21.91 4.91 7.99
C GLY A 72 21.28 4.57 6.64
N ARG A 73 20.66 3.40 6.58
CA ARG A 73 20.11 2.84 5.34
C ARG A 73 18.59 2.68 5.45
N VAL A 74 17.87 3.16 4.44
CA VAL A 74 16.47 2.77 4.20
C VAL A 74 16.46 1.60 3.23
N ILE A 75 15.76 0.52 3.60
CA ILE A 75 15.62 -0.69 2.76
C ILE A 75 14.20 -0.78 2.25
N ILE A 76 14.06 -0.86 0.92
CA ILE A 76 12.79 -0.91 0.22
C ILE A 76 12.66 -2.24 -0.50
N GLU A 77 11.67 -3.04 -0.15
CA GLU A 77 11.28 -4.24 -0.89
C GLU A 77 10.35 -3.87 -2.03
N LEU A 78 10.69 -4.27 -3.26
CA LEU A 78 9.93 -4.01 -4.48
C LEU A 78 8.93 -5.13 -4.75
N ALA A 79 7.83 -4.78 -5.42
CA ALA A 79 6.71 -5.66 -5.73
C ALA A 79 6.55 -5.88 -7.25
N PRO A 80 7.43 -6.67 -7.90
CA PRO A 80 7.39 -6.90 -9.35
C PRO A 80 6.10 -7.56 -9.82
N ASP A 81 5.41 -8.31 -8.97
CA ASP A 81 4.12 -8.92 -9.30
C ASP A 81 3.02 -7.88 -9.56
N PHE A 82 3.14 -6.67 -9.03
CA PHE A 82 2.14 -5.61 -9.16
C PHE A 82 2.53 -4.50 -10.13
N ALA A 83 3.81 -4.15 -10.18
CA ALA A 83 4.32 -3.08 -11.04
C ALA A 83 5.59 -3.53 -11.79
N PRO A 84 5.52 -4.58 -12.65
CA PRO A 84 6.70 -5.17 -13.29
C PRO A 84 7.52 -4.18 -14.10
N ASN A 85 6.88 -3.29 -14.86
CA ASN A 85 7.58 -2.31 -15.71
C ASN A 85 8.24 -1.21 -14.86
N HIS A 86 7.54 -0.68 -13.85
CA HIS A 86 8.12 0.34 -12.97
C HIS A 86 9.24 -0.25 -12.10
N VAL A 87 9.09 -1.45 -11.58
CA VAL A 87 10.15 -2.13 -10.82
C VAL A 87 11.38 -2.35 -11.68
N ALA A 88 11.22 -2.85 -12.91
CA ALA A 88 12.33 -3.00 -13.84
C ALA A 88 13.01 -1.66 -14.16
N ASN A 89 12.21 -0.60 -14.36
CA ASN A 89 12.70 0.73 -14.67
C ASN A 89 13.46 1.37 -13.48
N VAL A 90 12.93 1.28 -12.29
CA VAL A 90 13.60 1.84 -11.09
C VAL A 90 14.93 1.12 -10.83
N LYS A 91 15.00 -0.20 -11.04
CA LYS A 91 16.27 -0.93 -10.99
C LYS A 91 17.25 -0.47 -12.07
N ALA A 92 16.79 -0.21 -13.29
CA ALA A 92 17.62 0.36 -14.36
C ALA A 92 18.14 1.76 -14.01
N LEU A 93 17.27 2.64 -13.48
CA LEU A 93 17.65 3.96 -12.97
C LEU A 93 18.70 3.87 -11.85
N ALA A 94 18.54 2.96 -10.92
CA ALA A 94 19.53 2.74 -9.86
C ALA A 94 20.87 2.27 -10.44
N ARG A 95 20.87 1.29 -11.34
CA ARG A 95 22.07 0.73 -11.99
C ARG A 95 22.82 1.73 -12.88
N GLU A 96 22.11 2.63 -13.55
CA GLU A 96 22.77 3.71 -14.29
C GLU A 96 23.28 4.85 -13.40
N GLY A 97 23.04 4.78 -12.10
CA GLY A 97 23.43 5.82 -11.13
C GLY A 97 22.57 7.10 -11.25
N TYR A 98 21.34 6.99 -11.72
CA TYR A 98 20.43 8.14 -11.84
C TYR A 98 20.20 8.83 -10.50
N PHE A 99 20.06 8.06 -9.43
CA PHE A 99 19.77 8.59 -8.10
C PHE A 99 20.99 9.14 -7.34
N LYS A 100 22.21 9.01 -7.87
CA LYS A 100 23.41 9.54 -7.19
C LYS A 100 23.26 11.04 -6.91
N SER A 101 23.59 11.44 -5.68
CA SER A 101 23.47 12.83 -5.21
C SER A 101 22.03 13.38 -5.26
N GLY A 102 21.05 12.52 -5.16
CA GLY A 102 19.66 12.90 -4.99
C GLY A 102 19.35 13.35 -3.56
N ALA A 103 18.10 13.71 -3.33
CA ALA A 103 17.65 14.16 -2.02
C ALA A 103 16.16 13.93 -1.80
N VAL A 104 15.77 13.89 -0.55
CA VAL A 104 14.37 14.13 -0.16
C VAL A 104 14.11 15.61 -0.34
N THR A 105 13.18 15.96 -1.22
CA THR A 105 12.86 17.33 -1.65
C THR A 105 11.52 17.81 -1.10
N ARG A 106 10.72 16.90 -0.56
CA ARG A 106 9.40 17.16 -0.01
C ARG A 106 9.13 16.25 1.19
N VAL A 107 8.69 16.85 2.28
CA VAL A 107 8.17 16.13 3.45
C VAL A 107 6.88 16.81 3.90
N GLN A 108 5.77 16.21 3.54
CA GLN A 108 4.45 16.70 3.92
C GLN A 108 3.99 15.99 5.19
N ASP A 109 3.60 16.78 6.19
CA ASP A 109 3.13 16.22 7.46
C ASP A 109 1.96 15.26 7.29
N ASN A 110 2.00 14.19 8.05
CA ASN A 110 0.98 13.12 8.03
C ASN A 110 0.67 12.56 6.63
N TYR A 111 1.65 12.62 5.69
CA TYR A 111 1.44 12.18 4.30
C TYR A 111 2.65 11.46 3.75
N VAL A 112 3.61 12.17 3.13
CA VAL A 112 4.73 11.56 2.40
C VAL A 112 6.08 12.21 2.70
N ALA A 113 7.16 11.41 2.57
CA ALA A 113 8.50 11.87 2.25
C ALA A 113 8.78 11.48 0.78
N GLN A 114 9.10 12.46 -0.07
CA GLN A 114 9.31 12.28 -1.51
C GLN A 114 10.74 12.68 -1.88
N TRP A 115 11.35 11.91 -2.75
CA TRP A 115 12.72 12.12 -3.19
C TRP A 115 12.87 12.03 -4.70
N ALA A 116 13.88 12.72 -5.21
CA ALA A 116 14.21 12.81 -6.63
C ALA A 116 15.72 13.05 -6.83
N GLN A 117 16.12 13.08 -8.10
CA GLN A 117 17.41 13.63 -8.47
C GLN A 117 17.40 15.15 -8.17
N ALA A 118 18.28 15.60 -7.25
CA ALA A 118 18.28 16.97 -6.75
C ALA A 118 19.53 17.78 -7.15
N ALA A 119 20.60 17.11 -7.59
CA ALA A 119 21.81 17.78 -8.06
C ALA A 119 21.63 18.35 -9.48
N ASP A 120 20.83 17.67 -10.33
CA ASP A 120 20.50 18.08 -11.68
C ASP A 120 19.03 17.70 -11.96
N PRO A 121 18.07 18.55 -11.63
CA PRO A 121 16.65 18.27 -11.82
C PRO A 121 16.24 18.05 -13.26
N GLU A 122 17.00 18.57 -14.22
CA GLU A 122 16.77 18.40 -15.67
C GLU A 122 17.42 17.12 -16.22
N ARG A 123 18.13 16.37 -15.39
CA ARG A 123 18.80 15.14 -15.80
C ARG A 123 17.79 14.12 -16.34
N LEU A 124 18.00 13.70 -17.57
CA LEU A 124 17.23 12.62 -18.18
C LEU A 124 17.91 11.27 -17.92
N PRO A 125 17.11 10.21 -17.72
CA PRO A 125 17.62 8.84 -17.72
C PRO A 125 18.34 8.51 -19.03
N LYS A 126 19.36 7.65 -18.95
CA LYS A 126 20.11 7.15 -20.13
C LYS A 126 19.61 5.78 -20.59
N VAL A 127 19.28 4.91 -19.65
CA VAL A 127 18.79 3.55 -19.86
C VAL A 127 17.35 3.44 -19.35
N GLY A 128 17.07 3.99 -18.18
CA GLY A 128 15.71 4.07 -17.64
C GLY A 128 14.85 5.04 -18.44
N GLN A 129 13.56 5.05 -18.14
CA GLN A 129 12.56 5.90 -18.78
C GLN A 129 12.01 6.91 -17.76
N LYS A 130 11.80 8.18 -18.19
CA LYS A 130 11.21 9.23 -17.36
C LYS A 130 9.73 8.95 -17.09
N THR A 131 9.02 8.39 -18.05
CA THR A 131 7.59 8.11 -18.00
C THR A 131 7.30 6.67 -18.42
N LEU A 132 6.27 6.08 -17.81
CA LEU A 132 5.78 4.73 -18.12
C LEU A 132 4.26 4.70 -18.07
N LYS A 133 3.68 3.75 -18.82
CA LYS A 133 2.26 3.45 -18.67
C LYS A 133 1.95 3.03 -17.24
N ALA A 134 0.91 3.63 -16.66
CA ALA A 134 0.50 3.40 -15.29
C ALA A 134 0.22 1.91 -14.97
N GLU A 135 0.67 1.46 -13.82
CA GLU A 135 0.41 0.12 -13.26
C GLU A 135 -0.35 0.26 -11.94
N PHE A 136 -1.51 0.94 -11.98
CA PHE A 136 -2.32 1.22 -10.79
C PHE A 136 -3.03 -0.02 -10.26
N THR A 137 -3.33 -0.96 -11.14
CA THR A 137 -3.97 -2.24 -10.85
C THR A 137 -3.42 -3.31 -11.79
N ARG A 138 -3.68 -4.55 -11.42
CA ARG A 138 -3.49 -5.71 -12.30
C ARG A 138 -4.78 -6.53 -12.36
N PRO A 139 -4.99 -7.39 -13.37
CA PRO A 139 -6.09 -8.35 -13.37
C PRO A 139 -6.04 -9.23 -12.13
N ARG A 140 -7.22 -9.58 -11.61
CA ARG A 140 -7.34 -10.58 -10.53
C ARG A 140 -6.87 -11.92 -11.08
N ASP A 141 -5.75 -12.40 -10.56
CA ASP A 141 -5.11 -13.64 -11.00
C ASP A 141 -5.08 -14.62 -9.83
N THR A 142 -5.55 -15.85 -10.08
CA THR A 142 -5.53 -16.93 -9.08
C THR A 142 -4.13 -17.50 -8.83
N ASN A 143 -3.17 -17.23 -9.72
CA ASN A 143 -1.79 -17.66 -9.56
C ASN A 143 -1.02 -16.81 -8.55
N ILE A 144 -1.55 -15.63 -8.18
CA ILE A 144 -0.98 -14.78 -7.14
C ILE A 144 -1.74 -15.00 -5.85
N GLY A 145 -1.03 -15.46 -4.82
CA GLY A 145 -1.58 -15.67 -3.50
C GLY A 145 -2.18 -14.38 -2.91
N PHE A 146 -3.30 -14.54 -2.23
CA PHE A 146 -3.97 -13.43 -1.53
C PHE A 146 -4.57 -13.94 -0.22
N ASP A 147 -3.95 -13.53 0.88
CA ASP A 147 -4.36 -13.88 2.23
C ASP A 147 -5.41 -12.90 2.71
N VAL A 148 -6.67 -13.29 2.61
CA VAL A 148 -7.82 -12.42 2.92
C VAL A 148 -7.83 -12.03 4.39
N LEU A 149 -7.95 -10.73 4.67
CA LEU A 149 -8.30 -10.21 5.97
C LEU A 149 -9.84 -10.19 6.08
N PRO A 150 -10.44 -10.90 7.05
CA PRO A 150 -11.91 -11.02 7.13
C PRO A 150 -12.60 -9.75 7.62
N ASP A 151 -11.84 -8.75 8.06
CA ASP A 151 -12.37 -7.49 8.54
C ASP A 151 -12.82 -6.60 7.37
N PRO A 152 -13.94 -5.88 7.48
CA PRO A 152 -14.41 -5.01 6.43
C PRO A 152 -13.48 -3.82 6.21
N ASP A 153 -13.37 -3.36 4.97
CA ASP A 153 -12.58 -2.21 4.57
C ASP A 153 -13.48 -1.14 3.93
N THR A 154 -13.16 0.14 4.14
CA THR A 154 -13.93 1.26 3.59
C THR A 154 -13.68 1.48 2.11
N TYR A 155 -12.52 1.07 1.59
CA TYR A 155 -12.01 1.44 0.27
C TYR A 155 -12.08 0.29 -0.75
N ALA A 156 -12.26 -0.93 -0.29
CA ALA A 156 -12.28 -2.10 -1.16
C ALA A 156 -13.21 -3.20 -0.67
N PRO A 157 -13.82 -4.00 -1.58
CA PRO A 157 -14.65 -5.15 -1.21
C PRO A 157 -13.90 -6.23 -0.42
N GLU A 158 -12.63 -6.48 -0.79
CA GLU A 158 -11.75 -7.42 -0.12
C GLU A 158 -10.37 -6.79 0.09
N VAL A 159 -9.83 -6.95 1.28
CA VAL A 159 -8.47 -6.53 1.64
C VAL A 159 -7.72 -7.70 2.27
N GLY A 160 -6.40 -7.61 2.24
CA GLY A 160 -5.55 -8.65 2.80
C GLY A 160 -4.09 -8.44 2.41
N PHE A 161 -3.38 -9.53 2.19
CA PHE A 161 -1.97 -9.48 1.86
C PHE A 161 -1.68 -10.34 0.64
N SER A 162 -0.76 -9.90 -0.18
CA SER A 162 -0.20 -10.66 -1.29
C SER A 162 1.32 -10.65 -1.15
N ASN A 163 1.90 -11.83 -0.99
CA ASN A 163 3.35 -11.98 -0.78
C ASN A 163 3.91 -11.01 0.29
N SER A 164 3.20 -10.86 1.40
CA SER A 164 3.51 -9.96 2.52
C SER A 164 3.35 -8.45 2.23
N PHE A 165 2.80 -8.07 1.09
CA PHE A 165 2.42 -6.68 0.80
C PHE A 165 0.93 -6.46 1.12
N PRO A 166 0.57 -5.37 1.80
CA PRO A 166 -0.84 -5.00 1.96
C PRO A 166 -1.48 -4.73 0.61
N ALA A 167 -2.58 -5.41 0.33
CA ALA A 167 -3.24 -5.39 -0.96
C ALA A 167 -4.76 -5.38 -0.82
N ALA A 168 -5.42 -4.99 -1.88
CA ALA A 168 -6.87 -5.00 -2.01
C ALA A 168 -7.29 -5.56 -3.37
N ARG A 169 -8.52 -6.03 -3.47
CA ARG A 169 -9.07 -6.54 -4.73
C ARG A 169 -10.58 -6.37 -4.80
N ASP A 170 -11.08 -6.37 -6.03
CA ASP A 170 -12.49 -6.49 -6.36
C ASP A 170 -12.76 -7.74 -7.23
N ALA A 171 -13.87 -7.78 -7.93
CA ALA A 171 -14.22 -8.93 -8.76
C ALA A 171 -13.26 -9.17 -9.93
N SER A 172 -12.60 -8.11 -10.44
CA SER A 172 -11.81 -8.13 -11.68
C SER A 172 -10.34 -7.77 -11.50
N SER A 173 -10.01 -7.03 -10.47
CA SER A 173 -8.71 -6.39 -10.30
C SER A 173 -8.16 -6.56 -8.89
N MET A 174 -6.84 -6.45 -8.76
CA MET A 174 -6.14 -6.33 -7.49
C MET A 174 -5.06 -5.25 -7.55
N TRP A 175 -4.71 -4.67 -6.40
CA TRP A 175 -3.77 -3.57 -6.28
C TRP A 175 -3.10 -3.54 -4.91
N LEU A 176 -1.92 -2.95 -4.84
CA LEU A 176 -1.28 -2.63 -3.56
C LEU A 176 -1.90 -1.38 -2.94
N THR A 177 -1.92 -1.31 -1.63
CA THR A 177 -2.60 -0.25 -0.88
C THR A 177 -1.61 0.74 -0.27
N HIS A 178 -2.05 1.99 -0.11
CA HIS A 178 -1.26 3.06 0.49
C HIS A 178 -1.33 3.00 2.03
N CYS A 179 -0.67 2.01 2.62
CA CYS A 179 -0.44 1.95 4.05
C CYS A 179 0.86 2.67 4.45
N TYR A 180 1.10 2.89 5.74
CA TYR A 180 2.38 3.44 6.23
C TYR A 180 3.57 2.62 5.73
N GLY A 181 4.60 3.30 5.24
CA GLY A 181 5.78 2.68 4.66
C GLY A 181 5.62 2.22 3.20
N THR A 182 4.43 2.31 2.60
CA THR A 182 4.25 2.04 1.16
C THR A 182 5.06 3.03 0.32
N VAL A 183 5.73 2.52 -0.72
CA VAL A 183 6.51 3.31 -1.68
C VAL A 183 5.79 3.35 -3.02
N GLY A 184 5.57 4.56 -3.52
CA GLY A 184 4.91 4.81 -4.80
C GLY A 184 5.70 5.73 -5.72
N VAL A 185 5.24 5.84 -6.96
CA VAL A 185 5.83 6.65 -8.02
C VAL A 185 5.23 8.05 -8.04
N GLY A 186 6.09 9.09 -7.95
CA GLY A 186 5.66 10.46 -8.21
C GLY A 186 5.22 10.62 -9.66
N ARG A 187 4.13 11.38 -9.87
CA ARG A 187 3.60 11.69 -11.20
C ARG A 187 2.89 13.04 -11.23
N ASP A 188 2.74 13.60 -12.41
CA ASP A 188 1.87 14.74 -12.68
C ASP A 188 0.41 14.31 -12.85
N ASN A 189 -0.44 15.15 -13.42
CA ASN A 189 -1.87 14.86 -13.59
C ASN A 189 -2.13 13.68 -14.54
N GLU A 190 -1.33 13.55 -15.59
CA GLU A 190 -1.49 12.46 -16.56
C GLU A 190 -1.09 11.11 -15.93
N PRO A 191 -1.93 10.07 -16.07
CA PRO A 191 -1.67 8.76 -15.48
C PRO A 191 -0.29 8.17 -15.80
N ASP A 192 0.17 8.35 -17.04
CA ASP A 192 1.39 7.78 -17.58
C ASP A 192 2.61 8.72 -17.45
N SER A 193 2.53 9.78 -16.63
CA SER A 193 3.60 10.78 -16.48
C SER A 193 4.72 10.36 -15.53
N GLY A 194 4.51 9.36 -14.69
CA GLY A 194 5.53 8.86 -13.76
C GLY A 194 6.22 7.60 -14.25
N GLY A 195 7.54 7.54 -14.20
CA GLY A 195 8.34 6.35 -14.51
C GLY A 195 9.19 5.84 -13.35
N GLY A 196 9.20 6.56 -12.21
CA GLY A 196 10.02 6.21 -11.04
C GLY A 196 11.28 7.06 -10.90
N THR A 197 11.42 8.14 -11.67
CA THR A 197 12.45 9.17 -11.45
C THR A 197 12.23 9.95 -10.15
N GLU A 198 10.99 9.99 -9.69
CA GLU A 198 10.57 10.48 -8.38
C GLU A 198 9.81 9.39 -7.64
N LEU A 199 10.14 9.18 -6.38
CA LEU A 199 9.52 8.20 -5.51
C LEU A 199 9.14 8.84 -4.19
N TYR A 200 8.15 8.26 -3.51
CA TYR A 200 7.75 8.68 -2.18
C TYR A 200 7.49 7.48 -1.26
N ALA A 201 7.63 7.69 0.04
CA ALA A 201 7.15 6.78 1.06
C ALA A 201 6.05 7.43 1.90
N ILE A 202 5.02 6.67 2.24
CA ILE A 202 3.97 7.11 3.15
C ILE A 202 4.53 7.16 4.58
N ILE A 203 4.50 8.34 5.21
CA ILE A 203 5.00 8.56 6.57
C ILE A 203 3.91 9.03 7.54
N GLY A 204 2.66 8.91 7.16
CA GLY A 204 1.52 9.34 7.98
C GLY A 204 0.33 8.40 7.89
N GLN A 205 -0.85 8.91 8.19
CA GLN A 205 -2.09 8.18 8.08
C GLN A 205 -2.30 7.72 6.63
N SER A 206 -2.67 6.45 6.49
CA SER A 206 -2.79 5.78 5.21
C SER A 206 -3.71 6.51 4.22
N PRO A 207 -3.18 7.13 3.16
CA PRO A 207 -3.98 7.89 2.20
C PRO A 207 -4.61 6.94 1.17
N ARG A 208 -5.50 6.06 1.61
CA ARG A 208 -6.15 5.03 0.81
C ARG A 208 -6.93 5.58 -0.40
N GLY A 209 -7.26 6.87 -0.42
CA GLY A 209 -7.80 7.56 -1.60
C GLY A 209 -6.85 7.58 -2.80
N LEU A 210 -5.56 7.34 -2.60
CA LEU A 210 -4.57 7.18 -3.67
C LEU A 210 -4.59 5.77 -4.30
N ASP A 211 -5.22 4.80 -3.67
CA ASP A 211 -5.34 3.45 -4.22
C ASP A 211 -5.95 3.50 -5.63
N ARG A 212 -5.35 2.78 -6.58
CA ARG A 212 -5.69 2.77 -8.00
C ARG A 212 -5.53 4.10 -8.75
N ASN A 213 -4.88 5.07 -8.13
CA ASN A 213 -4.58 6.36 -8.74
C ASN A 213 -3.06 6.61 -8.90
N ILE A 214 -2.24 5.82 -8.23
CA ILE A 214 -0.78 5.91 -8.31
C ILE A 214 -0.20 4.50 -8.35
N THR A 215 0.87 4.30 -9.13
CA THR A 215 1.61 3.05 -9.14
C THR A 215 2.36 2.87 -7.82
N VAL A 216 2.06 1.78 -7.13
CA VAL A 216 2.79 1.36 -5.92
C VAL A 216 3.89 0.39 -6.32
N LEU A 217 5.13 0.69 -5.93
CA LEU A 217 6.32 -0.10 -6.26
C LEU A 217 6.65 -1.17 -5.22
N GLY A 218 6.32 -0.88 -3.94
CA GLY A 218 6.78 -1.70 -2.84
C GLY A 218 6.56 -1.06 -1.49
N ARG A 219 7.41 -1.41 -0.53
CA ARG A 219 7.34 -0.91 0.84
C ARG A 219 8.71 -0.75 1.49
N VAL A 220 8.83 0.17 2.41
CA VAL A 220 9.99 0.24 3.31
C VAL A 220 9.89 -0.91 4.32
N VAL A 221 10.95 -1.69 4.44
CA VAL A 221 11.04 -2.83 5.35
C VAL A 221 11.97 -2.56 6.54
N GLN A 222 12.84 -1.56 6.42
CA GLN A 222 13.73 -1.08 7.49
C GLN A 222 14.13 0.37 7.23
N GLY A 223 14.34 1.16 8.28
CA GLY A 223 14.86 2.53 8.19
C GLY A 223 13.82 3.60 7.90
N ILE A 224 12.52 3.30 8.03
CA ILE A 224 11.45 4.29 7.78
C ILE A 224 11.57 5.52 8.70
N GLU A 225 12.14 5.37 9.88
CA GLU A 225 12.41 6.47 10.83
C GLU A 225 13.32 7.54 10.25
N LEU A 226 14.26 7.18 9.37
CA LEU A 226 15.13 8.14 8.66
C LEU A 226 14.34 9.05 7.71
N LEU A 227 13.17 8.62 7.25
CA LEU A 227 12.28 9.43 6.41
C LEU A 227 11.22 10.15 7.23
N SER A 228 10.64 9.48 8.22
CA SER A 228 9.51 10.01 8.98
C SER A 228 9.91 11.06 10.03
N SER A 229 11.17 11.09 10.46
CA SER A 229 11.70 12.09 11.39
C SER A 229 12.21 13.37 10.73
N LEU A 230 12.26 13.43 9.40
CA LEU A 230 12.74 14.61 8.68
C LEU A 230 11.89 15.86 8.97
N PRO A 231 12.52 17.05 9.01
CA PRO A 231 11.78 18.31 9.09
C PRO A 231 10.72 18.41 8.00
N ARG A 232 9.55 18.95 8.33
CA ARG A 232 8.49 19.18 7.36
C ARG A 232 8.83 20.35 6.45
N GLY A 233 8.54 20.22 5.15
CA GLY A 233 8.69 21.32 4.22
C GLY A 233 7.63 22.41 4.48
N THR A 234 8.02 23.67 4.29
CA THR A 234 7.20 24.84 4.59
C THR A 234 6.57 25.48 3.36
N ALA A 235 7.02 25.10 2.16
CA ALA A 235 6.38 25.50 0.90
C ALA A 235 5.11 24.71 0.64
N GLU A 236 4.41 25.08 -0.42
CA GLU A 236 3.18 24.42 -0.86
C GLU A 236 3.35 22.89 -0.96
N LEU A 237 2.34 22.13 -0.54
CA LEU A 237 2.32 20.66 -0.53
C LEU A 237 3.47 20.02 0.29
N GLY A 238 4.15 20.77 1.16
CA GLY A 238 5.25 20.26 1.97
C GLY A 238 6.58 20.14 1.23
N PHE A 239 6.76 20.84 0.12
CA PHE A 239 8.08 20.99 -0.49
C PHE A 239 9.01 21.83 0.39
N TYR A 240 10.29 21.58 0.29
CA TYR A 240 11.28 22.50 0.87
C TYR A 240 11.45 23.72 -0.04
N GLU A 241 11.57 24.89 0.57
CA GLU A 241 11.68 26.15 -0.17
C GLU A 241 13.02 26.32 -0.89
N LYS A 242 14.07 25.74 -0.31
CA LYS A 242 15.45 25.94 -0.79
C LYS A 242 16.20 24.61 -0.83
N PRO A 243 17.13 24.46 -1.80
CA PRO A 243 17.98 23.25 -1.92
C PRO A 243 18.85 22.96 -0.69
N GLU A 244 19.16 23.97 0.13
CA GLU A 244 19.93 23.82 1.37
C GLU A 244 19.15 23.06 2.45
N GLN A 245 17.83 23.00 2.34
CA GLN A 245 16.94 22.27 3.25
C GLN A 245 16.78 20.81 2.85
N TYR A 246 17.20 20.45 1.63
CA TYR A 246 17.06 19.08 1.14
C TYR A 246 17.85 18.10 1.98
N HIS A 247 17.24 16.98 2.36
CA HIS A 247 17.95 15.91 3.03
C HIS A 247 18.57 14.96 2.01
N ARG A 248 19.89 15.05 1.84
CA ARG A 248 20.63 14.35 0.78
C ARG A 248 20.96 12.92 1.18
N TYR A 249 20.76 12.00 0.24
CA TYR A 249 21.29 10.65 0.30
C TYR A 249 22.47 10.52 -0.69
N THR A 250 23.35 9.56 -0.44
CA THR A 250 24.53 9.35 -1.29
C THR A 250 24.19 8.59 -2.55
N ASP A 251 23.36 7.55 -2.46
CA ASP A 251 22.97 6.71 -3.60
C ASP A 251 21.70 5.92 -3.28
N ILE A 252 21.05 5.40 -4.35
CA ILE A 252 20.08 4.31 -4.27
C ILE A 252 20.58 3.18 -5.15
N ARG A 253 20.79 1.98 -4.55
CA ARG A 253 21.39 0.83 -5.21
C ARG A 253 20.46 -0.38 -5.12
N VAL A 254 20.49 -1.25 -6.13
CA VAL A 254 19.89 -2.59 -6.02
C VAL A 254 20.76 -3.43 -5.08
N ALA A 255 20.14 -4.09 -4.10
CA ALA A 255 20.89 -4.84 -3.09
C ALA A 255 21.70 -6.00 -3.68
N ALA A 256 21.25 -6.60 -4.79
CA ALA A 256 21.99 -7.64 -5.49
C ALA A 256 23.34 -7.15 -6.02
N ASP A 257 23.46 -5.87 -6.36
CA ASP A 257 24.68 -5.26 -6.91
C ASP A 257 25.66 -4.81 -5.81
N VAL A 258 25.28 -4.94 -4.54
CA VAL A 258 26.12 -4.63 -3.38
C VAL A 258 26.90 -5.90 -2.98
N PRO A 259 28.22 -5.81 -2.63
CA PRO A 259 28.98 -6.95 -2.16
C PRO A 259 28.27 -7.68 -1.00
N ALA A 260 28.29 -9.01 -1.02
CA ALA A 260 27.55 -9.81 -0.05
C ALA A 260 27.88 -9.45 1.42
N ALA A 261 29.13 -9.10 1.71
CA ALA A 261 29.56 -8.69 3.05
C ALA A 261 28.96 -7.35 3.53
N GLU A 262 28.41 -6.52 2.62
CA GLU A 262 27.82 -5.22 2.91
C GLU A 262 26.28 -5.28 2.85
N ARG A 263 25.71 -6.44 2.48
CA ARG A 263 24.25 -6.62 2.40
C ARG A 263 23.64 -6.70 3.80
N THR A 264 22.42 -6.22 3.87
CA THR A 264 21.54 -6.44 5.02
C THR A 264 20.52 -7.48 4.62
N ASP A 265 20.79 -8.73 4.94
CA ASP A 265 19.89 -9.83 4.60
C ASP A 265 18.72 -9.85 5.58
N LEU A 266 17.51 -9.73 5.04
CA LEU A 266 16.27 -9.63 5.80
C LEU A 266 15.32 -10.78 5.43
N GLN A 267 14.48 -11.12 6.41
CA GLN A 267 13.32 -12.00 6.23
C GLN A 267 12.06 -11.29 6.66
N THR A 268 10.96 -11.52 5.93
CA THR A 268 9.63 -11.07 6.31
C THR A 268 8.75 -12.26 6.68
N LEU A 269 7.89 -12.09 7.68
CA LEU A 269 6.92 -13.12 8.07
C LEU A 269 5.94 -13.33 6.90
N ARG A 270 5.72 -14.58 6.54
CA ARG A 270 4.73 -14.96 5.51
C ARG A 270 3.33 -14.71 6.03
N THR A 271 2.52 -14.05 5.23
CA THR A 271 1.14 -13.69 5.62
C THR A 271 0.15 -14.85 5.53
N ASP A 272 0.55 -15.93 4.84
CA ASP A 272 -0.15 -17.23 4.81
C ASP A 272 0.25 -18.16 5.99
N SER A 273 1.07 -17.68 6.94
CA SER A 273 1.56 -18.48 8.07
C SER A 273 0.62 -18.48 9.27
N GLU A 274 0.74 -19.54 10.10
CA GLU A 274 -0.03 -19.64 11.35
C GLU A 274 0.36 -18.53 12.34
N SER A 275 1.66 -18.19 12.43
CA SER A 275 2.14 -17.11 13.29
C SER A 275 1.58 -15.76 12.87
N PHE A 276 1.43 -15.48 11.57
CA PHE A 276 0.80 -14.25 11.11
C PHE A 276 -0.69 -14.20 11.46
N ALA A 277 -1.40 -15.30 11.27
CA ALA A 277 -2.82 -15.40 11.65
C ALA A 277 -3.01 -15.17 13.16
N LYS A 278 -2.14 -15.72 13.99
CA LYS A 278 -2.12 -15.48 15.46
C LYS A 278 -1.85 -14.01 15.77
N LEU A 279 -0.90 -13.38 15.09
CA LEU A 279 -0.57 -11.95 15.25
C LEU A 279 -1.79 -11.08 14.94
N VAL A 280 -2.45 -11.31 13.81
CA VAL A 280 -3.66 -10.56 13.43
C VAL A 280 -4.76 -10.74 14.47
N ASN A 281 -4.99 -11.97 14.91
CA ASN A 281 -5.98 -12.28 15.95
C ASN A 281 -5.65 -11.62 17.29
N THR A 282 -4.40 -11.66 17.70
CA THR A 282 -3.95 -11.00 18.94
C THR A 282 -4.21 -9.50 18.87
N ARG A 283 -3.95 -8.84 17.74
CA ARG A 283 -4.25 -7.41 17.58
C ARG A 283 -5.76 -7.13 17.58
N ARG A 284 -6.55 -7.96 16.93
CA ARG A 284 -8.02 -7.84 16.87
C ARG A 284 -8.68 -7.97 18.24
N TRP A 285 -8.23 -8.94 19.03
CA TRP A 285 -8.80 -9.31 20.30
C TRP A 285 -7.91 -8.94 21.50
N ARG A 286 -7.04 -7.96 21.32
CA ARG A 286 -6.07 -7.60 22.36
C ARG A 286 -6.77 -7.27 23.67
N LYS A 287 -6.45 -8.06 24.70
CA LYS A 287 -6.89 -7.86 26.08
C LYS A 287 -5.72 -8.19 27.01
N ASP A 288 -5.25 -7.19 27.73
CA ASP A 288 -4.13 -7.29 28.68
C ASP A 288 -4.31 -6.29 29.82
N ALA A 289 -3.30 -6.07 30.64
CA ALA A 289 -3.37 -5.12 31.75
C ALA A 289 -3.64 -3.67 31.33
N PHE A 290 -3.32 -3.30 30.08
CA PHE A 290 -3.54 -1.96 29.52
C PHE A 290 -4.80 -1.90 28.63
N TYR A 291 -5.02 -2.91 27.81
CA TYR A 291 -6.17 -2.98 26.89
C TYR A 291 -7.31 -3.79 27.52
N HIS A 292 -8.35 -3.09 27.98
CA HIS A 292 -9.48 -3.71 28.68
C HIS A 292 -10.63 -4.13 27.77
N VAL A 293 -10.78 -3.43 26.62
CA VAL A 293 -11.88 -3.66 25.67
C VAL A 293 -11.31 -4.04 24.31
N PRO A 294 -11.38 -5.31 23.90
CA PRO A 294 -11.01 -5.74 22.56
C PRO A 294 -11.89 -5.08 21.50
N GLN A 295 -11.30 -4.66 20.40
CA GLN A 295 -12.04 -4.01 19.30
C GLN A 295 -12.83 -5.01 18.44
N GLY A 296 -12.42 -6.28 18.41
CA GLY A 296 -13.04 -7.33 17.58
C GLY A 296 -12.78 -7.18 16.09
N ARG A 297 -12.11 -6.11 15.67
CA ARG A 297 -11.79 -5.78 14.28
C ARG A 297 -10.43 -5.13 14.18
N ILE A 298 -9.83 -5.22 12.97
CA ILE A 298 -8.58 -4.54 12.67
C ILE A 298 -8.57 -4.07 11.23
N GLY A 299 -8.13 -2.83 10.97
CA GLY A 299 -7.95 -2.32 9.62
C GLY A 299 -6.65 -2.84 8.99
N LEU A 300 -6.66 -3.05 7.68
CA LEU A 300 -5.51 -3.54 6.91
C LEU A 300 -4.21 -2.79 7.25
N CYS A 301 -4.24 -1.47 7.20
CA CYS A 301 -3.07 -0.62 7.44
C CYS A 301 -2.63 -0.54 8.92
N ASN A 302 -3.36 -1.16 9.83
CA ASN A 302 -2.97 -1.31 11.24
C ASN A 302 -2.22 -2.62 11.52
N ILE A 303 -1.96 -3.42 10.47
CA ILE A 303 -1.22 -4.68 10.56
C ILE A 303 0.14 -4.50 9.91
N ASN A 304 1.18 -4.35 10.74
CA ASN A 304 2.56 -4.37 10.25
C ASN A 304 3.00 -5.82 10.06
N VAL A 305 3.48 -6.14 8.86
CA VAL A 305 4.10 -7.45 8.59
C VAL A 305 5.50 -7.45 9.18
N PRO A 306 5.82 -8.36 10.12
CA PRO A 306 7.13 -8.38 10.76
C PRO A 306 8.29 -8.64 9.80
N VAL A 307 9.41 -7.96 10.07
CA VAL A 307 10.69 -8.14 9.39
C VAL A 307 11.77 -8.42 10.43
N ARG A 308 12.74 -9.27 10.12
CA ARG A 308 13.89 -9.56 10.96
C ARG A 308 15.17 -9.72 10.14
N ALA A 309 16.32 -9.66 10.76
CA ALA A 309 17.56 -10.12 10.13
C ALA A 309 17.44 -11.60 9.74
N ALA A 310 18.01 -11.97 8.60
CA ALA A 310 18.08 -13.36 8.20
C ALA A 310 18.97 -14.15 9.19
N GLN A 311 18.53 -15.36 9.50
CA GLN A 311 19.24 -16.28 10.39
C GLN A 311 20.04 -17.30 9.59
#